data_e5d046ff412c8937d89770a767c67408
#
_entry.id   e5d046ff412c8937d89770a767c67408
#
_cell.length_a   1.000
_cell.length_b   1.000
_cell.length_c   1.000
_cell.angle_alpha   90.00
_cell.angle_beta   90.00
_cell.angle_gamma   90.00
#
_symmetry.space_group_name_H-M   'P 1'
#
loop_
_entity.id
_entity.type
_entity.pdbx_description
1 polymer ?
#
loop_
_entity_poly.entity_id
_entity_poly.type
_entity_poly.pdbx_seq_one_letter_code
_entity_poly.pdbx_strand_id
1 'polypeptide(L)'
;MTAPVRFGLVGFGAWGNCHADAIRQTENAEITAIAAESEDSCQAAREAYETAAVTNDYLELVRRDDVDVVDIVVPSFLHRDVAVAALEAGKHVLLEKPMALTLADCDAINAAASANDRILAVGHELRLSSMWRKVKELIDDGFIGT
;
A
#
# COMPACT_ATOMS: atom_id res chain seq x y z
N MET A 1 -2.23 0.84 -25.97
CA MET A 1 -1.72 1.17 -24.62
C MET A 1 -2.74 0.61 -23.63
N THR A 2 -2.29 -0.12 -22.62
CA THR A 2 -3.16 -0.57 -21.51
C THR A 2 -3.57 0.64 -20.68
N ALA A 3 -4.80 0.64 -20.14
CA ALA A 3 -5.22 1.69 -19.19
C ALA A 3 -4.28 1.68 -17.95
N PRO A 4 -4.02 2.84 -17.33
CA PRO A 4 -3.20 2.92 -16.13
C PRO A 4 -3.86 2.15 -14.97
N VAL A 5 -3.05 1.61 -14.08
CA VAL A 5 -3.49 1.02 -12.81
C VAL A 5 -3.83 2.16 -11.86
N ARG A 6 -5.05 2.16 -11.31
CA ARG A 6 -5.60 3.24 -10.50
C ARG A 6 -5.40 2.95 -9.02
N PHE A 7 -4.59 3.77 -8.37
CA PHE A 7 -4.25 3.64 -6.96
C PHE A 7 -5.13 4.52 -6.08
N GLY A 8 -5.62 3.95 -4.99
CA GLY A 8 -6.10 4.68 -3.83
C GLY A 8 -5.05 4.62 -2.72
N LEU A 9 -4.56 5.76 -2.25
CA LEU A 9 -3.58 5.83 -1.18
C LEU A 9 -4.27 6.08 0.16
N VAL A 10 -4.07 5.21 1.14
CA VAL A 10 -4.56 5.37 2.51
C VAL A 10 -3.40 5.69 3.43
N GLY A 11 -3.40 6.93 3.93
CA GLY A 11 -2.32 7.53 4.72
C GLY A 11 -1.46 8.51 3.89
N PHE A 12 -1.54 9.81 4.21
CA PHE A 12 -0.81 10.88 3.53
C PHE A 12 0.11 11.63 4.50
N GLY A 13 0.86 10.87 5.32
CA GLY A 13 1.95 11.36 6.14
C GLY A 13 3.27 11.40 5.37
N ALA A 14 4.39 11.57 6.07
CA ALA A 14 5.72 11.65 5.45
C ALA A 14 6.02 10.44 4.56
N TRP A 15 5.70 9.22 5.00
CA TRP A 15 5.93 8.01 4.23
C TRP A 15 4.91 7.84 3.09
N GLY A 16 3.65 8.21 3.31
CA GLY A 16 2.62 8.23 2.27
C GLY A 16 2.97 9.17 1.11
N ASN A 17 3.61 10.30 1.38
CA ASN A 17 4.13 11.18 0.32
C ASN A 17 5.21 10.50 -0.52
N CYS A 18 6.09 9.69 0.09
CA CYS A 18 7.09 8.92 -0.65
C CYS A 18 6.43 7.89 -1.59
N HIS A 19 5.37 7.20 -1.11
CA HIS A 19 4.60 6.27 -1.93
C HIS A 19 3.87 6.99 -3.06
N ALA A 20 3.22 8.12 -2.77
CA ALA A 20 2.54 8.93 -3.77
C ALA A 20 3.49 9.39 -4.88
N ASP A 21 4.70 9.84 -4.52
CA ASP A 21 5.73 10.21 -5.48
C ASP A 21 6.21 9.02 -6.31
N ALA A 22 6.35 7.85 -5.70
CA ALA A 22 6.74 6.62 -6.41
C ALA A 22 5.67 6.19 -7.42
N ILE A 23 4.38 6.23 -7.04
CA ILE A 23 3.26 5.93 -7.96
C ILE A 23 3.28 6.92 -9.13
N ARG A 24 3.41 8.23 -8.86
CA ARG A 24 3.43 9.28 -9.89
C ARG A 24 4.59 9.12 -10.88
N GLN A 25 5.72 8.55 -10.45
CA GLN A 25 6.89 8.28 -11.29
C GLN A 25 6.81 6.93 -12.01
N THR A 26 5.83 6.10 -11.68
CA THR A 26 5.66 4.77 -12.27
C THR A 26 4.84 4.87 -13.56
N GLU A 27 5.41 4.37 -14.66
CA GLU A 27 4.72 4.30 -15.94
C GLU A 27 3.46 3.43 -15.83
N ASN A 28 2.36 3.88 -16.39
CA ASN A 28 1.06 3.21 -16.34
C ASN A 28 0.45 3.06 -14.93
N ALA A 29 0.76 3.97 -14.00
CA ALA A 29 0.12 4.07 -12.69
C ALA A 29 -0.39 5.50 -12.46
N GLU A 30 -1.52 5.65 -11.77
CA GLU A 30 -2.06 6.95 -11.38
C GLU A 30 -2.74 6.88 -10.01
N ILE A 31 -2.76 8.00 -9.30
CA ILE A 31 -3.50 8.13 -8.04
C ILE A 31 -4.86 8.75 -8.35
N THR A 32 -5.92 8.02 -8.07
CA THR A 32 -7.31 8.49 -8.26
C THR A 32 -7.98 8.92 -6.96
N ALA A 33 -7.52 8.41 -5.82
CA ALA A 33 -8.07 8.77 -4.51
C ALA A 33 -7.00 8.76 -3.42
N ILE A 34 -7.15 9.63 -2.43
CA ILE A 34 -6.30 9.69 -1.22
C ILE A 34 -7.20 9.78 0.00
N ALA A 35 -6.95 8.92 1.00
CA ALA A 35 -7.56 9.03 2.32
C ALA A 35 -6.50 9.45 3.36
N ALA A 36 -6.76 10.52 4.10
CA ALA A 36 -5.85 11.03 5.11
C ALA A 36 -6.61 11.36 6.41
N GLU A 37 -5.98 11.11 7.57
CA GLU A 37 -6.65 11.20 8.87
C GLU A 37 -7.02 12.64 9.26
N SER A 38 -6.12 13.61 9.05
CA SER A 38 -6.32 14.99 9.48
C SER A 38 -6.72 15.91 8.33
N GLU A 39 -7.45 16.98 8.63
CA GLU A 39 -7.80 17.98 7.62
C GLU A 39 -6.54 18.64 7.01
N ASP A 40 -5.50 18.86 7.79
CA ASP A 40 -4.22 19.40 7.28
C ASP A 40 -3.61 18.45 6.23
N SER A 41 -3.62 17.13 6.50
CA SER A 41 -3.14 16.13 5.54
C SER A 41 -4.06 16.02 4.32
N CYS A 42 -5.37 16.13 4.50
CA CYS A 42 -6.32 16.20 3.38
C CYS A 42 -6.09 17.44 2.52
N GLN A 43 -5.87 18.59 3.13
CA GLN A 43 -5.58 19.82 2.40
C GLN A 43 -4.27 19.71 1.62
N ALA A 44 -3.21 19.20 2.24
CA ALA A 44 -1.93 18.96 1.56
C ALA A 44 -2.08 17.98 0.38
N ALA A 45 -2.91 16.94 0.53
CA ALA A 45 -3.20 16.01 -0.55
C ALA A 45 -3.94 16.68 -1.72
N ARG A 46 -4.95 17.52 -1.44
CA ARG A 46 -5.69 18.28 -2.48
C ARG A 46 -4.77 19.22 -3.27
N GLU A 47 -3.84 19.87 -2.57
CA GLU A 47 -2.88 20.79 -3.21
C GLU A 47 -1.85 20.06 -4.08
N ALA A 48 -1.42 18.86 -3.66
CA ALA A 48 -0.40 18.09 -4.37
C ALA A 48 -0.97 17.23 -5.51
N TYR A 49 -2.24 16.81 -5.41
CA TYR A 49 -2.91 15.87 -6.32
C TYR A 49 -4.29 16.39 -6.71
N GLU A 50 -4.35 17.45 -7.52
CA GLU A 50 -5.58 18.16 -7.91
C GLU A 50 -6.65 17.28 -8.57
N THR A 51 -6.24 16.18 -9.22
CA THR A 51 -7.16 15.26 -9.92
C THR A 51 -7.63 14.10 -9.05
N ALA A 52 -7.03 13.88 -7.88
CA ALA A 52 -7.41 12.82 -6.97
C ALA A 52 -8.57 13.25 -6.06
N ALA A 53 -9.51 12.33 -5.83
CA ALA A 53 -10.51 12.53 -4.79
C ALA A 53 -9.85 12.42 -3.41
N VAL A 54 -10.12 13.36 -2.50
CA VAL A 54 -9.53 13.35 -1.16
C VAL A 54 -10.63 13.26 -0.11
N THR A 55 -10.50 12.29 0.79
CA THR A 55 -11.43 12.05 1.90
C THR A 55 -10.68 11.83 3.22
N ASN A 56 -11.36 11.92 4.35
CA ASN A 56 -10.85 11.51 5.65
C ASN A 56 -11.39 10.14 6.11
N ASP A 57 -12.15 9.46 5.28
CA ASP A 57 -12.67 8.11 5.53
C ASP A 57 -12.13 7.10 4.50
N TYR A 58 -11.25 6.20 4.93
CA TYR A 58 -10.73 5.15 4.05
C TYR A 58 -11.83 4.20 3.55
N LEU A 59 -12.97 4.07 4.26
CA LEU A 59 -14.10 3.26 3.81
C LEU A 59 -14.81 3.88 2.59
N GLU A 60 -14.78 5.18 2.42
CA GLU A 60 -15.22 5.83 1.18
C GLU A 60 -14.27 5.52 0.04
N LEU A 61 -12.94 5.59 0.28
CA LEU A 61 -11.94 5.32 -0.74
C LEU A 61 -12.03 3.88 -1.26
N VAL A 62 -12.12 2.87 -0.39
CA VAL A 62 -12.12 1.47 -0.81
C VAL A 62 -13.38 1.07 -1.61
N ARG A 63 -14.48 1.82 -1.49
CA ARG A 63 -15.73 1.60 -2.24
C ARG A 63 -15.74 2.23 -3.63
N ARG A 64 -14.75 3.01 -3.99
CA ARG A 64 -14.72 3.71 -5.28
C ARG A 64 -14.48 2.74 -6.45
N ASP A 65 -15.21 2.93 -7.54
CA ASP A 65 -15.08 2.12 -8.77
C ASP A 65 -13.86 2.53 -9.62
N ASP A 66 -13.26 3.69 -9.31
CA ASP A 66 -12.08 4.20 -9.99
C ASP A 66 -10.77 3.90 -9.20
N VAL A 67 -10.80 2.93 -8.29
CA VAL A 67 -9.63 2.40 -7.56
C VAL A 67 -9.50 0.92 -7.86
N ASP A 68 -8.33 0.50 -8.32
CA ASP A 68 -7.97 -0.91 -8.57
C ASP A 68 -7.13 -1.50 -7.45
N VAL A 69 -6.19 -0.69 -6.92
CA VAL A 69 -5.23 -1.08 -5.88
C VAL A 69 -5.31 -0.08 -4.74
N VAL A 70 -5.35 -0.56 -3.51
CA VAL A 70 -5.23 0.27 -2.31
C VAL A 70 -3.82 0.14 -1.75
N ASP A 71 -3.08 1.24 -1.73
CA ASP A 71 -1.77 1.36 -1.11
C ASP A 71 -1.93 1.87 0.33
N ILE A 72 -1.55 1.05 1.31
CA ILE A 72 -1.85 1.26 2.73
C ILE A 72 -0.59 1.67 3.48
N VAL A 73 -0.53 2.94 3.89
CA VAL A 73 0.62 3.58 4.53
C VAL A 73 0.17 4.29 5.81
N VAL A 74 -0.47 3.53 6.67
CA VAL A 74 -1.00 3.98 7.97
C VAL A 74 -0.20 3.39 9.14
N PRO A 75 -0.42 3.83 10.40
CA PRO A 75 0.14 3.15 11.57
C PRO A 75 -0.24 1.67 11.61
N SER A 76 0.72 0.82 12.01
CA SER A 76 0.60 -0.65 11.90
C SER A 76 -0.60 -1.26 12.62
N PHE A 77 -1.14 -0.59 13.64
CA PHE A 77 -2.32 -1.07 14.35
C PHE A 77 -3.62 -0.95 13.52
N LEU A 78 -3.61 -0.17 12.43
CA LEU A 78 -4.73 -0.05 11.48
C LEU A 78 -4.60 -0.98 10.28
N HIS A 79 -3.46 -1.63 10.08
CA HIS A 79 -3.16 -2.42 8.88
C HIS A 79 -4.23 -3.49 8.62
N ARG A 80 -4.60 -4.26 9.66
CA ARG A 80 -5.60 -5.31 9.53
C ARG A 80 -6.94 -4.78 9.04
N ASP A 81 -7.45 -3.74 9.67
CA ASP A 81 -8.81 -3.25 9.41
C ASP A 81 -8.90 -2.62 8.02
N VAL A 82 -7.90 -1.82 7.64
CA VAL A 82 -7.86 -1.18 6.32
C VAL A 82 -7.63 -2.21 5.21
N ALA A 83 -6.71 -3.17 5.42
CA ALA A 83 -6.41 -4.18 4.41
C ALA A 83 -7.59 -5.14 4.18
N VAL A 84 -8.24 -5.60 5.25
CA VAL A 84 -9.43 -6.46 5.14
C VAL A 84 -10.56 -5.73 4.42
N ALA A 85 -10.85 -4.47 4.79
CA ALA A 85 -11.89 -3.69 4.14
C ALA A 85 -11.61 -3.48 2.64
N ALA A 86 -10.36 -3.21 2.25
CA ALA A 86 -9.98 -3.05 0.85
C ALA A 86 -10.14 -4.37 0.06
N LEU A 87 -9.66 -5.48 0.61
CA LEU A 87 -9.75 -6.80 -0.01
C LEU A 87 -11.21 -7.25 -0.18
N GLU A 88 -12.06 -7.06 0.86
CA GLU A 88 -13.49 -7.37 0.83
C GLU A 88 -14.26 -6.47 -0.16
N ALA A 89 -13.78 -5.23 -0.38
CA ALA A 89 -14.30 -4.34 -1.42
C ALA A 89 -13.79 -4.71 -2.83
N GLY A 90 -13.05 -5.83 -2.97
CA GLY A 90 -12.57 -6.34 -4.26
C GLY A 90 -11.34 -5.60 -4.79
N LYS A 91 -10.59 -4.88 -3.96
CA LYS A 91 -9.37 -4.19 -4.36
C LYS A 91 -8.13 -5.05 -4.15
N HIS A 92 -7.12 -4.91 -5.00
CA HIS A 92 -5.78 -5.38 -4.69
C HIS A 92 -5.16 -4.50 -3.61
N VAL A 93 -4.22 -5.04 -2.85
CA VAL A 93 -3.61 -4.33 -1.71
C VAL A 93 -2.09 -4.36 -1.80
N LEU A 94 -1.48 -3.18 -1.71
CA LEU A 94 -0.09 -2.98 -1.33
C LEU A 94 -0.07 -2.48 0.11
N LEU A 95 0.53 -3.23 1.03
CA LEU A 95 0.50 -2.96 2.46
C LEU A 95 1.91 -2.70 2.98
N GLU A 96 2.10 -1.60 3.68
CA GLU A 96 3.35 -1.32 4.36
C GLU A 96 3.68 -2.35 5.45
N LYS A 97 5.00 -2.52 5.67
CA LYS A 97 5.50 -3.40 6.76
C LYS A 97 5.35 -2.71 8.14
N PRO A 98 5.22 -3.51 9.21
CA PRO A 98 4.97 -4.96 9.20
C PRO A 98 3.55 -5.24 8.73
N MET A 99 3.29 -6.44 8.18
CA MET A 99 1.97 -6.82 7.68
C MET A 99 0.86 -6.58 8.71
N ALA A 100 1.08 -6.99 9.96
CA ALA A 100 0.21 -6.71 11.10
C ALA A 100 1.01 -6.86 12.41
N LEU A 101 0.36 -6.59 13.56
CA LEU A 101 0.96 -6.68 14.88
C LEU A 101 0.85 -8.08 15.51
N THR A 102 -0.08 -8.93 15.03
CA THR A 102 -0.28 -10.29 15.52
C THR A 102 -0.39 -11.28 14.36
N LEU A 103 -0.10 -12.56 14.62
CA LEU A 103 -0.28 -13.63 13.62
C LEU A 103 -1.75 -13.80 13.24
N ALA A 104 -2.66 -13.65 14.19
CA ALA A 104 -4.10 -13.74 13.93
C ALA A 104 -4.58 -12.64 12.95
N ASP A 105 -4.03 -11.43 13.05
CA ASP A 105 -4.32 -10.35 12.11
C ASP A 105 -3.72 -10.63 10.73
N CYS A 106 -2.49 -11.18 10.67
CA CYS A 106 -1.90 -11.62 9.40
C CYS A 106 -2.75 -12.70 8.73
N ASP A 107 -3.24 -13.68 9.50
CA ASP A 107 -4.10 -14.75 9.00
C ASP A 107 -5.44 -14.19 8.48
N ALA A 108 -6.02 -13.20 9.18
CA ALA A 108 -7.24 -12.53 8.73
C ALA A 108 -7.05 -11.79 7.39
N ILE A 109 -5.95 -11.07 7.22
CA ILE A 109 -5.63 -10.38 5.96
C ILE A 109 -5.42 -11.39 4.82
N ASN A 110 -4.66 -12.48 5.07
CA ASN A 110 -4.43 -13.53 4.07
C ASN A 110 -5.74 -14.23 3.68
N ALA A 111 -6.61 -14.51 4.65
CA ALA A 111 -7.91 -15.12 4.40
C ALA A 111 -8.79 -14.20 3.53
N ALA A 112 -8.83 -12.90 3.81
CA ALA A 112 -9.58 -11.93 3.02
C ALA A 112 -9.05 -11.84 1.57
N ALA A 113 -7.73 -11.83 1.38
CA ALA A 113 -7.12 -11.83 0.05
C ALA A 113 -7.51 -13.08 -0.76
N SER A 114 -7.41 -14.25 -0.13
CA SER A 114 -7.74 -15.52 -0.76
C SER A 114 -9.25 -15.66 -1.07
N ALA A 115 -10.11 -15.25 -0.14
CA ALA A 115 -11.56 -15.35 -0.30
C ALA A 115 -12.09 -14.46 -1.44
N ASN A 116 -11.45 -13.35 -1.72
CA ASN A 116 -11.85 -12.38 -2.73
C ASN A 116 -11.03 -12.48 -4.03
N ASP A 117 -10.10 -13.42 -4.13
CA ASP A 117 -9.19 -13.58 -5.28
C ASP A 117 -8.46 -12.25 -5.61
N ARG A 118 -7.87 -11.64 -4.59
CA ARG A 118 -7.14 -10.36 -4.71
C ARG A 118 -5.66 -10.55 -4.39
N ILE A 119 -4.84 -9.77 -5.07
CA ILE A 119 -3.40 -9.73 -4.80
C ILE A 119 -3.17 -8.93 -3.53
N LEU A 120 -2.41 -9.51 -2.61
CA LEU A 120 -1.87 -8.85 -1.44
C LEU A 120 -0.34 -8.85 -1.56
N ALA A 121 0.26 -7.68 -1.56
CA ALA A 121 1.71 -7.51 -1.51
C ALA A 121 2.09 -6.74 -0.24
N VAL A 122 3.13 -7.19 0.46
CA VAL A 122 3.67 -6.48 1.64
C VAL A 122 4.98 -5.80 1.27
N GLY A 123 5.11 -4.53 1.62
CA GLY A 123 6.22 -3.64 1.28
C GLY A 123 7.52 -3.98 1.99
N HIS A 124 8.08 -5.15 1.74
CA HIS A 124 9.43 -5.53 2.19
C HIS A 124 10.50 -4.97 1.23
N GLU A 125 10.58 -3.65 1.13
CA GLU A 125 11.38 -2.91 0.16
C GLU A 125 12.87 -3.31 0.13
N LEU A 126 13.42 -3.70 1.27
CA LEU A 126 14.81 -4.12 1.37
C LEU A 126 15.13 -5.39 0.55
N ARG A 127 14.12 -6.21 0.25
CA ARG A 127 14.28 -7.38 -0.64
C ARG A 127 14.63 -6.98 -2.08
N LEU A 128 14.29 -5.77 -2.48
CA LEU A 128 14.58 -5.21 -3.80
C LEU A 128 15.92 -4.44 -3.83
N SER A 129 16.54 -4.18 -2.66
CA SER A 129 17.80 -3.47 -2.54
C SER A 129 18.96 -4.30 -3.08
N SER A 130 19.79 -3.70 -3.94
CA SER A 130 21.01 -4.33 -4.48
C SER A 130 22.02 -4.69 -3.39
N MET A 131 22.10 -3.85 -2.33
CA MET A 131 22.95 -4.11 -1.18
C MET A 131 22.54 -5.38 -0.43
N TRP A 132 21.24 -5.50 -0.08
CA TRP A 132 20.73 -6.67 0.64
C TRP A 132 20.75 -7.94 -0.21
N ARG A 133 20.56 -7.81 -1.52
CA ARG A 133 20.76 -8.92 -2.47
C ARG A 133 22.20 -9.41 -2.43
N LYS A 134 23.19 -8.50 -2.42
CA LYS A 134 24.59 -8.88 -2.32
C LYS A 134 24.94 -9.55 -1.00
N VAL A 135 24.38 -9.08 0.13
CA VAL A 135 24.52 -9.73 1.43
C VAL A 135 23.95 -11.16 1.38
N LYS A 136 22.77 -11.33 0.80
CA LYS A 136 22.16 -12.68 0.64
C LYS A 136 23.04 -13.62 -0.18
N GLU A 137 23.59 -13.16 -1.31
CA GLU A 137 24.53 -13.92 -2.14
C GLU A 137 25.75 -14.38 -1.33
N LEU A 138 26.38 -13.48 -0.55
CA LEU A 138 27.52 -13.81 0.29
C LEU A 138 27.20 -14.84 1.37
N ILE A 139 25.98 -14.80 1.92
CA ILE A 139 25.50 -15.83 2.87
C ILE A 139 25.35 -17.18 2.17
N ASP A 140 24.67 -17.20 1.01
CA ASP A 140 24.40 -18.42 0.24
C ASP A 140 25.70 -19.10 -0.26
N ASP A 141 26.69 -18.28 -0.61
CA ASP A 141 28.04 -18.75 -1.03
C ASP A 141 28.91 -19.22 0.15
N GLY A 142 28.40 -19.11 1.40
CA GLY A 142 29.13 -19.51 2.61
C GLY A 142 30.30 -18.58 2.99
N PHE A 143 30.37 -17.37 2.40
CA PHE A 143 31.46 -16.42 2.63
C PHE A 143 31.54 -15.90 4.07
N ILE A 144 30.40 -15.79 4.74
CA ILE A 144 30.32 -15.32 6.14
C ILE A 144 30.09 -16.46 7.16
N GLY A 145 30.29 -17.71 6.72
CA GLY A 145 30.16 -18.89 7.58
C GLY A 145 28.73 -19.39 7.73
N THR A 146 28.59 -20.45 8.51
CA THR A 146 27.30 -21.10 8.85
C THR A 146 26.87 -20.73 10.25
#